data_13d7c5cb69bfe1ee894a5fa41cd18746
#
_entry.id   13d7c5cb69bfe1ee894a5fa41cd18746
#
_cell.length_a   1.000
_cell.length_b   1.000
_cell.length_c   1.000
_cell.angle_alpha   90.00
_cell.angle_beta   90.00
_cell.angle_gamma   90.00
#
_symmetry.space_group_name_H-M   'P 1'
#
loop_
_entity.id
_entity.type
_entity.pdbx_description
1 polymer ?
#
loop_
_entity_poly.entity_id
_entity_poly.type
_entity_poly.pdbx_seq_one_letter_code
_entity_poly.pdbx_strand_id
1 'polypeptide(L)'
;MNDVALKSDTQDIVVEEVLPHAPETIWKALTTGEIIGRWLMAPTGFEPVKGKHFTFQTTPAGAWDGIIHCQVLEVMPNERLAYAWKGGHVGNVGYGSPLDTVVTWTLSRVESGTRLRLVHSGFVLPKNDTAFKSMSEGWTKVVRNLDTIAAEQGSSKPRQAVQRQEGEKR
;
A
#
# COMPACT_ATOMS: atom_id res chain seq x y z
N MET A 1 -23.58 2.19 24.38
CA MET A 1 -23.11 3.42 24.61
C MET A 1 -21.67 3.47 24.54
N ASN A 2 -20.99 2.77 25.36
CA ASN A 2 -19.56 2.81 25.39
C ASN A 2 -18.94 2.39 24.08
N ASP A 3 -19.56 1.44 23.40
CA ASP A 3 -19.04 0.96 22.16
C ASP A 3 -18.98 2.04 21.10
N VAL A 4 -19.99 2.88 21.11
CA VAL A 4 -20.03 3.98 20.16
C VAL A 4 -18.88 4.93 20.40
N ALA A 5 -18.61 5.24 21.65
CA ALA A 5 -17.51 6.12 22.00
C ALA A 5 -16.18 5.53 21.58
N LEU A 6 -15.99 4.23 21.79
CA LEU A 6 -14.75 3.56 21.41
C LEU A 6 -14.54 3.61 19.91
N LYS A 7 -15.60 3.39 19.13
CA LYS A 7 -15.50 3.41 17.69
C LYS A 7 -15.13 4.77 17.16
N SER A 8 -15.61 5.83 17.82
CA SER A 8 -15.32 7.17 17.37
C SER A 8 -13.86 7.56 17.58
N ASP A 9 -13.10 6.75 18.34
CA ASP A 9 -11.70 7.02 18.57
C ASP A 9 -10.80 6.59 17.42
N THR A 10 -11.34 5.83 16.46
CA THR A 10 -10.52 5.38 15.34
C THR A 10 -10.76 6.25 14.11
N GLN A 11 -9.72 6.38 13.31
CA GLN A 11 -9.76 7.15 12.07
C GLN A 11 -9.18 6.32 10.95
N ASP A 12 -9.63 6.61 9.73
CA ASP A 12 -9.13 5.95 8.54
C ASP A 12 -8.50 6.97 7.61
N ILE A 13 -7.47 6.54 6.89
CA ILE A 13 -6.89 7.32 5.81
C ILE A 13 -7.51 6.77 4.53
N VAL A 14 -8.04 7.64 3.68
CA VAL A 14 -8.62 7.24 2.40
C VAL A 14 -7.97 8.05 1.30
N VAL A 15 -7.44 7.36 0.29
CA VAL A 15 -6.90 7.99 -0.92
C VAL A 15 -7.61 7.34 -2.10
N GLU A 16 -8.23 8.16 -2.94
CA GLU A 16 -8.97 7.64 -4.09
C GLU A 16 -8.55 8.43 -5.33
N GLU A 17 -8.16 7.71 -6.39
CA GLU A 17 -7.68 8.31 -7.63
C GLU A 17 -8.12 7.47 -8.80
N VAL A 18 -8.29 8.11 -9.95
CA VAL A 18 -8.50 7.37 -11.21
C VAL A 18 -7.16 7.38 -11.93
N LEU A 19 -6.62 6.19 -12.18
CA LEU A 19 -5.33 6.03 -12.84
C LEU A 19 -5.54 5.53 -14.27
N PRO A 20 -4.77 6.03 -15.23
CA PRO A 20 -4.95 5.66 -16.65
C PRO A 20 -4.29 4.33 -16.99
N HIS A 21 -4.58 3.30 -16.20
CA HIS A 21 -4.00 1.96 -16.37
C HIS A 21 -5.08 0.92 -16.13
N ALA A 22 -4.99 -0.20 -16.82
CA ALA A 22 -5.93 -1.30 -16.60
C ALA A 22 -5.76 -1.87 -15.20
N PRO A 23 -6.83 -2.39 -14.59
CA PRO A 23 -6.72 -3.00 -13.25
C PRO A 23 -5.64 -4.08 -13.19
N GLU A 24 -5.48 -4.86 -14.25
CA GLU A 24 -4.46 -5.91 -14.29
C GLU A 24 -3.05 -5.36 -14.14
N THR A 25 -2.80 -4.20 -14.74
CA THR A 25 -1.49 -3.56 -14.64
C THR A 25 -1.21 -3.10 -13.22
N ILE A 26 -2.21 -2.48 -12.60
CA ILE A 26 -2.07 -2.01 -11.22
C ILE A 26 -1.97 -3.19 -10.28
N TRP A 27 -2.77 -4.24 -10.51
CA TRP A 27 -2.74 -5.43 -9.68
C TRP A 27 -1.36 -6.07 -9.67
N LYS A 28 -0.72 -6.14 -10.81
CA LYS A 28 0.63 -6.68 -10.90
C LYS A 28 1.59 -5.88 -10.02
N ALA A 29 1.48 -4.55 -10.07
CA ALA A 29 2.34 -3.70 -9.25
C ALA A 29 2.06 -3.87 -7.75
N LEU A 30 0.80 -4.13 -7.38
CA LEU A 30 0.41 -4.31 -5.99
C LEU A 30 0.81 -5.68 -5.43
N THR A 31 1.01 -6.68 -6.30
CA THR A 31 1.18 -8.05 -5.85
C THR A 31 2.50 -8.69 -6.23
N THR A 32 3.44 -7.91 -6.76
CA THR A 32 4.78 -8.40 -7.09
C THR A 32 5.76 -7.75 -6.13
N GLY A 33 6.37 -8.56 -5.24
CA GLY A 33 7.24 -8.03 -4.20
C GLY A 33 8.32 -7.11 -4.71
N GLU A 34 8.97 -7.50 -5.80
CA GLU A 34 10.03 -6.71 -6.40
C GLU A 34 9.53 -5.33 -6.86
N ILE A 35 8.32 -5.30 -7.41
CA ILE A 35 7.74 -4.05 -7.89
C ILE A 35 7.28 -3.18 -6.72
N ILE A 36 6.74 -3.81 -5.67
CA ILE A 36 6.30 -3.06 -4.48
C ILE A 36 7.45 -2.22 -3.92
N GLY A 37 8.66 -2.73 -3.99
CA GLY A 37 9.83 -2.00 -3.51
C GLY A 37 10.11 -0.72 -4.26
N ARG A 38 9.50 -0.53 -5.42
CA ARG A 38 9.74 0.63 -6.26
C ARG A 38 8.76 1.77 -5.99
N TRP A 39 7.61 1.47 -5.39
CA TRP A 39 6.62 2.52 -5.12
C TRP A 39 6.29 2.65 -3.63
N LEU A 40 6.69 1.71 -2.80
CA LEU A 40 6.44 1.76 -1.35
C LEU A 40 7.73 1.44 -0.60
N MET A 41 7.94 0.19 -0.26
CA MET A 41 9.13 -0.32 0.41
C MET A 41 9.30 -1.76 -0.04
N ALA A 42 10.54 -2.24 -0.08
CA ALA A 42 10.77 -3.62 -0.47
C ALA A 42 10.27 -4.55 0.66
N PRO A 43 9.28 -5.40 0.36
CA PRO A 43 8.80 -6.33 1.38
C PRO A 43 9.67 -7.56 1.47
N THR A 44 9.67 -8.19 2.64
CA THR A 44 10.32 -9.48 2.83
C THR A 44 9.24 -10.52 3.00
N GLY A 45 9.24 -11.54 2.14
CA GLY A 45 8.33 -12.68 2.25
C GLY A 45 6.93 -12.45 1.70
N PHE A 46 6.73 -11.40 0.92
CA PHE A 46 5.40 -11.13 0.37
C PHE A 46 5.01 -12.12 -0.72
N GLU A 47 3.80 -12.64 -0.64
CA GLU A 47 3.14 -13.38 -1.71
C GLU A 47 1.65 -13.05 -1.62
N PRO A 48 0.95 -12.94 -2.75
CA PRO A 48 -0.48 -12.61 -2.72
C PRO A 48 -1.33 -13.84 -2.40
N VAL A 49 -1.11 -14.38 -1.20
CA VAL A 49 -1.78 -15.59 -0.73
C VAL A 49 -2.35 -15.29 0.64
N LYS A 50 -3.65 -15.53 0.83
CA LYS A 50 -4.30 -15.28 2.09
C LYS A 50 -3.59 -16.01 3.21
N GLY A 51 -3.33 -15.29 4.29
CA GLY A 51 -2.63 -15.82 5.46
C GLY A 51 -1.13 -15.64 5.44
N LYS A 52 -0.56 -15.24 4.30
CA LYS A 52 0.90 -15.10 4.20
C LYS A 52 1.38 -13.92 5.03
N HIS A 53 2.37 -14.15 5.88
CA HIS A 53 3.01 -13.10 6.66
C HIS A 53 4.17 -12.51 5.88
N PHE A 54 4.37 -11.21 6.01
CA PHE A 54 5.49 -10.53 5.40
C PHE A 54 5.80 -9.27 6.21
N THR A 55 6.94 -8.65 5.95
CA THR A 55 7.36 -7.48 6.72
C THR A 55 7.89 -6.39 5.81
N PHE A 56 7.81 -5.15 6.31
CA PHE A 56 8.53 -4.03 5.74
C PHE A 56 9.51 -3.53 6.80
N GLN A 57 10.60 -2.93 6.38
CA GLN A 57 11.55 -2.30 7.28
C GLN A 57 11.54 -0.80 7.02
N THR A 58 11.14 -0.04 8.03
CA THR A 58 11.23 1.42 7.95
C THR A 58 12.21 1.91 9.01
N THR A 59 12.28 3.21 9.23
CA THR A 59 13.25 3.79 10.14
C THR A 59 12.92 3.45 11.59
N PRO A 60 13.86 2.83 12.33
CA PRO A 60 13.65 2.57 13.75
C PRO A 60 13.58 3.86 14.54
N ALA A 61 12.92 3.80 15.68
CA ALA A 61 12.84 4.96 16.57
C ALA A 61 12.57 4.50 17.99
N GLY A 62 13.29 5.06 18.95
CA GLY A 62 13.10 4.71 20.35
C GLY A 62 13.29 3.22 20.57
N ALA A 63 12.31 2.58 21.16
CA ALA A 63 12.35 1.14 21.43
C ALA A 63 11.84 0.30 20.27
N TRP A 64 11.34 0.94 19.22
CA TRP A 64 10.80 0.24 18.06
C TRP A 64 11.90 -0.04 17.04
N ASP A 65 11.95 -1.27 16.56
CA ASP A 65 12.96 -1.70 15.59
C ASP A 65 12.65 -1.29 14.15
N GLY A 66 11.54 -0.64 13.91
CA GLY A 66 11.17 -0.18 12.58
C GLY A 66 10.54 -1.24 11.70
N ILE A 67 10.28 -2.42 12.23
CA ILE A 67 9.68 -3.50 11.43
C ILE A 67 8.17 -3.40 11.47
N ILE A 68 7.57 -3.43 10.27
CA ILE A 68 6.12 -3.46 10.12
C ILE A 68 5.73 -4.90 9.81
N HIS A 69 4.90 -5.49 10.65
CA HIS A 69 4.47 -6.88 10.51
C HIS A 69 3.13 -6.93 9.81
N CYS A 70 3.09 -7.61 8.68
CA CYS A 70 1.91 -7.66 7.83
C CYS A 70 1.44 -9.10 7.65
N GLN A 71 0.17 -9.24 7.31
CA GLN A 71 -0.41 -10.53 6.98
C GLN A 71 -1.49 -10.32 5.94
N VAL A 72 -1.44 -11.07 4.86
CA VAL A 72 -2.45 -10.98 3.80
C VAL A 72 -3.78 -11.49 4.33
N LEU A 73 -4.81 -10.66 4.25
CA LEU A 73 -6.13 -10.99 4.76
C LEU A 73 -7.11 -11.35 3.65
N GLU A 74 -6.97 -10.73 2.49
CA GLU A 74 -7.90 -10.94 1.39
C GLU A 74 -7.19 -10.76 0.06
N VAL A 75 -7.45 -11.66 -0.89
CA VAL A 75 -6.92 -11.56 -2.25
C VAL A 75 -8.06 -11.85 -3.21
N MET A 76 -8.48 -10.83 -3.95
CA MET A 76 -9.45 -10.96 -5.04
C MET A 76 -8.77 -10.39 -6.28
N PRO A 77 -8.25 -11.25 -7.16
CA PRO A 77 -7.42 -10.80 -8.28
C PRO A 77 -8.05 -9.66 -9.07
N ASN A 78 -7.27 -8.63 -9.30
CA ASN A 78 -7.65 -7.43 -10.05
C ASN A 78 -8.74 -6.59 -9.38
N GLU A 79 -9.15 -6.92 -8.16
CA GLU A 79 -10.22 -6.22 -7.48
C GLU A 79 -9.88 -5.74 -6.08
N ARG A 80 -9.30 -6.62 -5.24
CA ARG A 80 -9.08 -6.24 -3.85
C ARG A 80 -7.93 -7.00 -3.22
N LEU A 81 -7.10 -6.25 -2.50
CA LEU A 81 -6.01 -6.80 -1.70
C LEU A 81 -6.05 -6.13 -0.34
N ALA A 82 -6.08 -6.91 0.73
CA ALA A 82 -6.06 -6.35 2.07
C ALA A 82 -5.01 -7.08 2.90
N TYR A 83 -4.33 -6.31 3.76
CA TYR A 83 -3.38 -6.93 4.69
C TYR A 83 -3.31 -6.15 6.00
N ALA A 84 -3.03 -6.89 7.06
CA ALA A 84 -2.80 -6.30 8.38
C ALA A 84 -1.48 -5.52 8.33
N TRP A 85 -1.41 -4.45 9.09
CA TRP A 85 -0.25 -3.57 9.13
C TRP A 85 -0.04 -3.20 10.58
N LYS A 86 0.93 -3.86 11.22
CA LYS A 86 1.14 -3.71 12.66
C LYS A 86 2.59 -3.37 12.93
N GLY A 87 2.82 -2.53 13.93
CA GLY A 87 4.17 -2.16 14.30
C GLY A 87 4.17 -1.28 15.53
N GLY A 88 5.36 -0.74 15.83
CA GLY A 88 5.51 0.15 16.96
C GLY A 88 5.89 -0.57 18.24
N HIS A 89 6.09 0.22 19.28
CA HIS A 89 6.47 -0.30 20.59
C HIS A 89 5.73 0.48 21.68
N VAL A 90 5.29 -0.23 22.70
CA VAL A 90 4.52 0.40 23.78
C VAL A 90 5.25 1.53 24.47
N GLY A 91 6.57 1.51 24.41
CA GLY A 91 7.39 2.58 25.03
C GLY A 91 7.48 3.83 24.19
N ASN A 92 6.98 3.82 22.96
CA ASN A 92 7.09 4.97 22.07
C ASN A 92 5.84 5.84 22.13
N VAL A 93 6.07 7.16 22.13
CA VAL A 93 4.99 8.15 22.01
C VAL A 93 5.25 8.88 20.70
N GLY A 94 4.19 9.14 19.93
CA GLY A 94 4.36 9.77 18.63
C GLY A 94 4.83 8.76 17.60
N TYR A 95 5.91 9.07 16.90
CA TYR A 95 6.41 8.16 15.89
C TYR A 95 6.84 6.84 16.54
N GLY A 96 6.36 5.74 15.99
CA GLY A 96 6.68 4.42 16.53
C GLY A 96 5.74 3.93 17.61
N SER A 97 4.68 4.67 17.92
CA SER A 97 3.65 4.18 18.86
C SER A 97 2.98 2.96 18.23
N PRO A 98 2.43 2.04 19.07
CA PRO A 98 1.84 0.80 18.54
C PRO A 98 0.72 1.05 17.55
N LEU A 99 0.77 0.35 16.43
CA LEU A 99 -0.26 0.37 15.40
C LEU A 99 -0.83 -1.03 15.21
N ASP A 100 -2.14 -1.11 15.09
CA ASP A 100 -2.83 -2.35 14.77
C ASP A 100 -3.89 -1.99 13.74
N THR A 101 -3.50 -1.98 12.48
CA THR A 101 -4.28 -1.40 11.40
C THR A 101 -4.42 -2.35 10.23
N VAL A 102 -5.22 -1.96 9.25
CA VAL A 102 -5.44 -2.76 8.04
C VAL A 102 -5.34 -1.83 6.82
N VAL A 103 -4.63 -2.29 5.80
CA VAL A 103 -4.53 -1.59 4.52
C VAL A 103 -5.37 -2.36 3.51
N THR A 104 -6.27 -1.66 2.81
CA THR A 104 -7.12 -2.27 1.79
C THR A 104 -7.00 -1.50 0.49
N TRP A 105 -6.65 -2.21 -0.57
CA TRP A 105 -6.59 -1.68 -1.93
C TRP A 105 -7.78 -2.23 -2.70
N THR A 106 -8.57 -1.34 -3.31
CA THR A 106 -9.72 -1.73 -4.12
C THR A 106 -9.58 -1.13 -5.51
N LEU A 107 -9.79 -1.95 -6.54
CA LEU A 107 -9.67 -1.54 -7.92
C LEU A 107 -11.02 -1.74 -8.62
N SER A 108 -11.44 -0.74 -9.39
CA SER A 108 -12.67 -0.82 -10.19
C SER A 108 -12.36 -0.29 -11.57
N ARG A 109 -12.70 -1.06 -12.60
CA ARG A 109 -12.47 -0.61 -13.97
C ARG A 109 -13.42 0.54 -14.28
N VAL A 110 -12.87 1.61 -14.85
CA VAL A 110 -13.67 2.73 -15.35
C VAL A 110 -13.25 3.02 -16.76
N GLU A 111 -13.96 3.92 -17.43
CA GLU A 111 -13.72 4.18 -18.85
C GLU A 111 -12.27 4.59 -19.13
N SER A 112 -11.71 5.43 -18.30
CA SER A 112 -10.35 5.94 -18.53
C SER A 112 -9.25 5.11 -17.90
N GLY A 113 -9.60 3.99 -17.25
CA GLY A 113 -8.61 3.15 -16.61
C GLY A 113 -9.15 2.46 -15.37
N THR A 114 -8.62 2.82 -14.21
CA THR A 114 -9.00 2.19 -12.96
C THR A 114 -9.23 3.23 -11.88
N ARG A 115 -10.35 3.10 -11.16
CA ARG A 115 -10.52 3.83 -9.91
C ARG A 115 -9.85 3.00 -8.83
N LEU A 116 -8.83 3.58 -8.23
CA LEU A 116 -8.09 2.95 -7.15
C LEU A 116 -8.49 3.61 -5.85
N ARG A 117 -8.81 2.78 -4.86
CA ARG A 117 -9.14 3.28 -3.53
C ARG A 117 -8.26 2.57 -2.52
N LEU A 118 -7.52 3.36 -1.74
CA LEU A 118 -6.71 2.87 -0.65
C LEU A 118 -7.36 3.29 0.65
N VAL A 119 -7.58 2.35 1.56
CA VAL A 119 -8.06 2.65 2.89
C VAL A 119 -7.09 2.05 3.89
N HIS A 120 -6.53 2.88 4.76
CA HIS A 120 -5.68 2.41 5.86
C HIS A 120 -6.47 2.72 7.13
N SER A 121 -7.02 1.69 7.74
CA SER A 121 -8.00 1.85 8.81
C SER A 121 -7.49 1.40 10.17
N GLY A 122 -8.06 2.00 11.22
CA GLY A 122 -7.80 1.54 12.58
C GLY A 122 -6.84 2.40 13.39
N PHE A 123 -6.56 3.62 12.96
CA PHE A 123 -5.71 4.50 13.75
C PHE A 123 -6.46 4.98 14.98
N VAL A 124 -5.89 4.78 16.16
CA VAL A 124 -6.48 5.21 17.42
C VAL A 124 -5.93 6.58 17.77
N LEU A 125 -6.83 7.56 17.93
CA LEU A 125 -6.43 8.92 18.27
C LEU A 125 -6.79 9.22 19.71
N PRO A 126 -5.95 10.00 20.38
CA PRO A 126 -4.76 10.70 19.87
C PRO A 126 -3.49 9.88 19.86
N LYS A 127 -3.53 8.65 20.36
CA LYS A 127 -2.34 7.82 20.50
C LYS A 127 -1.53 7.73 19.21
N ASN A 128 -2.21 7.52 18.07
CA ASN A 128 -1.56 7.37 16.78
C ASN A 128 -1.56 8.65 15.94
N ASP A 129 -1.68 9.82 16.58
CA ASP A 129 -1.71 11.11 15.87
C ASP A 129 -0.58 11.28 14.88
N THR A 130 0.65 11.05 15.34
CA THR A 130 1.83 11.29 14.51
C THR A 130 1.82 10.38 13.30
N ALA A 131 1.53 9.09 13.50
CA ALA A 131 1.48 8.13 12.42
C ALA A 131 0.34 8.50 11.45
N PHE A 132 -0.81 8.88 11.98
CA PHE A 132 -1.95 9.23 11.14
C PHE A 132 -1.64 10.40 10.22
N LYS A 133 -1.05 11.47 10.76
CA LYS A 133 -0.70 12.64 9.96
C LYS A 133 0.37 12.31 8.92
N SER A 134 1.41 11.64 9.37
CA SER A 134 2.53 11.31 8.51
C SER A 134 2.11 10.40 7.36
N MET A 135 1.31 9.39 7.67
CA MET A 135 0.87 8.43 6.67
C MET A 135 -0.21 8.99 5.75
N SER A 136 -1.01 9.95 6.25
CA SER A 136 -1.99 10.61 5.39
C SER A 136 -1.29 11.31 4.23
N GLU A 137 -0.19 11.99 4.50
CA GLU A 137 0.59 12.65 3.46
C GLU A 137 1.39 11.63 2.67
N GLY A 138 1.94 10.63 3.35
CA GLY A 138 2.76 9.63 2.70
C GLY A 138 2.01 8.80 1.70
N TRP A 139 0.79 8.38 2.04
CA TRP A 139 0.01 7.54 1.12
C TRP A 139 -0.33 8.26 -0.17
N THR A 140 -0.57 9.58 -0.12
CA THR A 140 -0.82 10.34 -1.33
C THR A 140 0.39 10.27 -2.28
N LYS A 141 1.59 10.40 -1.72
CA LYS A 141 2.81 10.29 -2.51
C LYS A 141 3.03 8.88 -3.03
N VAL A 142 2.71 7.88 -2.19
CA VAL A 142 2.85 6.48 -2.56
C VAL A 142 1.94 6.15 -3.75
N VAL A 143 0.70 6.64 -3.74
CA VAL A 143 -0.22 6.40 -4.86
C VAL A 143 0.31 7.05 -6.14
N ARG A 144 0.92 8.23 -6.05
CA ARG A 144 1.55 8.85 -7.21
C ARG A 144 2.73 8.02 -7.73
N ASN A 145 3.52 7.46 -6.80
CA ASN A 145 4.62 6.58 -7.18
C ASN A 145 4.09 5.33 -7.87
N LEU A 146 3.01 4.78 -7.33
CA LEU A 146 2.38 3.60 -7.92
C LEU A 146 1.94 3.89 -9.36
N ASP A 147 1.34 5.06 -9.58
CA ASP A 147 0.93 5.49 -10.91
C ASP A 147 2.13 5.51 -11.86
N THR A 148 3.23 6.11 -11.43
CA THR A 148 4.46 6.20 -12.24
C THR A 148 5.00 4.81 -12.56
N ILE A 149 5.06 3.94 -11.56
CA ILE A 149 5.59 2.59 -11.76
C ILE A 149 4.66 1.78 -12.65
N ALA A 150 3.35 1.93 -12.50
CA ALA A 150 2.40 1.25 -13.36
C ALA A 150 2.55 1.68 -14.81
N ALA A 151 2.83 2.96 -15.04
CA ALA A 151 3.07 3.47 -16.38
C ALA A 151 4.29 2.81 -17.01
N GLU A 152 5.34 2.61 -16.23
CA GLU A 152 6.55 1.93 -16.71
C GLU A 152 6.24 0.48 -17.05
N GLN A 153 5.48 -0.19 -16.20
CA GLN A 153 5.13 -1.59 -16.44
C GLN A 153 4.28 -1.74 -17.71
N GLY A 154 3.34 -0.82 -17.90
CA GLY A 154 2.50 -0.86 -19.08
C GLY A 154 3.27 -0.60 -20.35
N SER A 155 4.18 0.37 -20.34
CA SER A 155 4.91 0.73 -21.54
C SER A 155 6.03 -0.25 -21.88
N SER A 156 6.51 -1.02 -20.92
CA SER A 156 7.60 -1.96 -21.19
C SER A 156 7.12 -3.18 -21.96
N LYS A 157 5.84 -3.33 -22.11
CA LYS A 157 5.33 -4.45 -22.84
C LYS A 157 5.54 -4.40 -24.32
N PRO A 158 5.35 -3.42 -24.94
CA PRO A 158 5.51 -3.41 -26.37
C PRO A 158 6.93 -3.24 -26.72
N ARG A 159 7.29 -3.08 -26.65
CA ARG A 159 8.22 -2.65 -27.10
C ARG A 159 9.16 -3.06 -27.16
N GLN A 160 9.00 -3.34 -26.87
CA GLN A 160 9.74 -3.47 -27.05
C GLN A 160 10.13 -3.43 -27.50
N ALA A 161 9.86 -3.55 -27.62
CA ALA A 161 10.17 -3.22 -28.21
C ALA A 161 10.48 -2.78 -28.70
N VAL A 162 10.53 -2.89 -28.80
CA VAL A 162 10.80 -2.25 -29.40
C VAL A 162 11.35 -1.91 -29.66
N GLN A 163 11.61 -1.98 -29.45
CA GLN A 163 12.13 -1.57 -29.86
C GLN A 163 12.58 -1.54 -30.06
N ARG A 164 12.88 -1.71 -29.98
CA ARG A 164 13.37 -1.64 -30.53
C ARG A 164 13.44 -1.62 -31.09
N GLN A 165 13.51 -1.79 -31.09
CA GLN A 165 13.58 -1.80 -31.94
C GLN A 165 13.71 -1.58 -32.40
N GLU A 166 13.93 -1.49 -32.21
CA GLU A 166 14.05 -1.32 -32.92
C GLU A 166 14.34 -1.26 -33.20
N GLY A 167 14.76 -1.37 -32.95
CA GLY A 167 14.92 -1.34 -33.50
C GLY A 167 15.24 -1.51 -33.69
N GLU A 168 15.54 -1.59 -33.80
CA GLU A 168 15.74 -1.73 -34.34
C GLU A 168 15.72 -1.73 -34.66
N LYS A 169 15.66 -1.75 -34.49
CA LYS A 169 15.71 -1.89 -35.17
C LYS A 169 15.63 -1.84 -35.55
N ARG A 170 15.75 -1.86 -35.47
CA ARG A 170 15.67 -1.98 -36.00
C ARG A 170 15.63 -2.08 -36.36
#